data_42cc2b97e095712c5ed5adf4a327af11
#
_entry.id   42cc2b97e095712c5ed5adf4a327af11
#
_cell.length_a   1.000
_cell.length_b   1.000
_cell.length_c   1.000
_cell.angle_alpha   90.00
_cell.angle_beta   90.00
_cell.angle_gamma   90.00
#
_symmetry.space_group_name_H-M   'P 1'
#
loop_
_entity.id
_entity.type
_entity.pdbx_description
1 polymer ?
#
loop_
_entity_poly.entity_id
_entity_poly.type
_entity_poly.pdbx_seq_one_letter_code
_entity_poly.pdbx_strand_id
1 'polypeptide(L)'
;MSKKQILLNAFSMNCVGHINHGLWTHPRDRSSDYRKLRHWTELARLLERGLFDGLFIADILGVYDVYQGGIEVTAREAVQLPVNDPLMLVSAMAGVTEHLGFGVTANLTYEAPYPFARRLSTLDHLSDGRIGWNIVTGYLESAAKAXGQSAQIEHDRRYDRADEYLEVLYKLWEGSWEDDAVLADRQRRVYARPEKIHKIRHHGEFYQVEGYHLAEPSPQRTPVLFQAGSSERGLAFAARHAECVFVSGQTREATRQLVQRIRAAVVGAGRRAEDIRIFMGINVIVAATAAEARDKHAEYRRYASPEAGLAHFASSSGIDLSRYGLDEPIRYEKNNAIESVVKNLTVARTDSTVRKLLDQLALGGRYVTLVGDPRQVADDLEGWIADTGLDGFNLTRTVEPESYADFIDLVVPELQARGSYKTAYAPGTLREKLFGGGRARLQAEHAGAAFRQPPAAHQRQA
;
A
#
# COMPACT_ATOMS: atom_id res chain seq x y z
N MET A 1 11.97 -8.26 28.17
CA MET A 1 11.09 -7.69 27.15
C MET A 1 11.06 -8.63 25.97
N SER A 2 9.88 -8.85 25.38
CA SER A 2 9.78 -9.71 24.24
C SER A 2 10.38 -9.03 23.01
N LYS A 3 10.89 -9.84 22.09
CA LYS A 3 11.52 -9.36 20.87
C LYS A 3 10.47 -8.71 19.97
N LYS A 4 10.84 -7.63 19.28
CA LYS A 4 9.95 -6.96 18.33
C LYS A 4 9.61 -7.92 17.21
N GLN A 5 8.31 -8.03 16.92
CA GLN A 5 7.84 -8.92 15.86
C GLN A 5 7.86 -8.18 14.53
N ILE A 6 8.34 -8.84 13.50
CA ILE A 6 8.39 -8.27 12.16
C ILE A 6 7.01 -8.41 11.51
N LEU A 7 6.44 -7.30 11.07
CA LEU A 7 5.21 -7.33 10.28
C LEU A 7 5.58 -7.57 8.81
N LEU A 8 4.69 -8.23 8.09
CA LEU A 8 5.02 -8.63 6.73
C LEU A 8 3.79 -8.60 5.83
N ASN A 9 3.86 -7.82 4.77
CA ASN A 9 2.86 -7.84 3.71
C ASN A 9 3.51 -8.33 2.43
N ALA A 10 2.74 -9.05 1.62
CA ALA A 10 3.12 -9.27 0.23
C ALA A 10 2.75 -8.03 -0.56
N PHE A 11 3.55 -7.68 -1.53
CA PHE A 11 3.38 -6.46 -2.33
C PHE A 11 3.21 -6.87 -3.78
N SER A 12 2.00 -6.74 -4.30
CA SER A 12 1.67 -7.21 -5.63
C SER A 12 0.80 -6.20 -6.35
N MET A 13 0.34 -6.58 -7.54
CA MET A 13 -0.51 -5.72 -8.36
C MET A 13 -1.30 -6.61 -9.30
N ASN A 14 -2.49 -6.16 -9.67
CA ASN A 14 -3.41 -6.96 -10.49
C ASN A 14 -3.03 -6.83 -11.98
N CYS A 15 -1.83 -7.28 -12.30
CA CYS A 15 -1.24 -7.12 -13.63
C CYS A 15 -0.11 -8.13 -13.82
N VAL A 16 0.46 -8.14 -15.00
CA VAL A 16 1.57 -9.04 -15.32
C VAL A 16 2.86 -8.55 -14.66
N GLY A 17 3.34 -7.37 -15.03
CA GLY A 17 4.62 -6.87 -14.54
C GLY A 17 4.47 -5.88 -13.41
N HIS A 18 5.19 -6.10 -12.30
CA HIS A 18 5.14 -5.19 -11.16
C HIS A 18 6.52 -5.12 -10.52
N ILE A 19 7.10 -3.94 -10.47
CA ILE A 19 8.40 -3.61 -9.90
C ILE A 19 9.53 -4.34 -10.61
N ASN A 20 9.53 -5.67 -10.59
CA ASN A 20 10.58 -6.49 -11.19
C ASN A 20 10.14 -6.87 -12.60
N HIS A 21 10.28 -5.91 -13.51
CA HIS A 21 9.73 -6.04 -14.85
C HIS A 21 10.48 -7.06 -15.68
N GLY A 22 9.76 -7.72 -16.57
CA GLY A 22 10.33 -8.70 -17.50
C GLY A 22 10.25 -10.13 -17.01
N LEU A 23 10.04 -10.35 -15.72
CA LEU A 23 10.07 -11.71 -15.18
C LEU A 23 8.88 -12.56 -15.62
N TRP A 24 7.88 -11.95 -16.26
CA TRP A 24 6.80 -12.73 -16.85
C TRP A 24 7.30 -13.67 -17.94
N THR A 25 8.50 -13.40 -18.49
CA THR A 25 9.10 -14.28 -19.48
C THR A 25 9.78 -15.50 -18.87
N HIS A 26 9.96 -15.52 -17.56
CA HIS A 26 10.56 -16.67 -16.88
C HIS A 26 9.62 -17.87 -16.97
N PRO A 27 10.14 -19.06 -17.31
CA PRO A 27 9.24 -20.20 -17.55
C PRO A 27 8.42 -20.64 -16.32
N ARG A 28 8.88 -20.35 -15.10
CA ARG A 28 8.13 -20.73 -13.91
C ARG A 28 7.20 -19.63 -13.41
N ASP A 29 7.27 -18.44 -14.00
CA ASP A 29 6.41 -17.34 -13.56
C ASP A 29 4.96 -17.57 -14.01
N ARG A 30 4.03 -17.24 -13.12
CA ARG A 30 2.61 -17.39 -13.41
C ARG A 30 1.85 -16.06 -13.31
N SER A 31 2.55 -14.94 -13.33
CA SER A 31 1.89 -13.64 -13.18
C SER A 31 0.91 -13.35 -14.33
N SER A 32 1.10 -13.96 -15.50
CA SER A 32 0.14 -13.79 -16.60
C SER A 32 -1.21 -14.44 -16.30
N ASP A 33 -1.33 -15.24 -15.25
CA ASP A 33 -2.62 -15.77 -14.80
C ASP A 33 -3.39 -14.79 -13.93
N TYR A 34 -2.94 -13.56 -13.81
CA TYR A 34 -3.59 -12.56 -12.97
C TYR A 34 -5.08 -12.39 -13.27
N ARG A 35 -5.52 -12.74 -14.48
CA ARG A 35 -6.93 -12.62 -14.89
C ARG A 35 -7.81 -13.71 -14.31
N LYS A 36 -7.23 -14.70 -13.64
CA LYS A 36 -7.97 -15.85 -13.13
C LYS A 36 -8.16 -15.74 -11.64
N LEU A 37 -9.40 -15.87 -11.20
CA LEU A 37 -9.71 -15.76 -9.79
C LEU A 37 -8.90 -16.74 -8.94
N ARG A 38 -8.73 -17.94 -9.46
CA ARG A 38 -7.99 -18.99 -8.76
C ARG A 38 -6.54 -18.61 -8.49
N HIS A 39 -5.92 -17.86 -9.40
CA HIS A 39 -4.56 -17.37 -9.16
C HIS A 39 -4.51 -16.58 -7.85
N TRP A 40 -5.51 -15.73 -7.62
CA TRP A 40 -5.53 -14.86 -6.44
C TRP A 40 -5.98 -15.60 -5.19
N THR A 41 -6.95 -16.50 -5.30
CA THR A 41 -7.37 -17.25 -4.11
C THR A 41 -6.28 -18.21 -3.64
N GLU A 42 -5.53 -18.82 -4.57
CA GLU A 42 -4.39 -19.64 -4.20
C GLU A 42 -3.29 -18.83 -3.57
N LEU A 43 -3.02 -17.63 -4.10
CA LEU A 43 -2.03 -16.74 -3.49
C LEU A 43 -2.46 -16.37 -2.07
N ALA A 44 -3.72 -16.02 -1.87
CA ALA A 44 -4.20 -15.66 -0.54
C ALA A 44 -4.00 -16.80 0.45
N ARG A 45 -4.31 -18.03 0.04
CA ARG A 45 -4.09 -19.19 0.91
C ARG A 45 -2.62 -19.40 1.22
N LEU A 46 -1.76 -19.22 0.22
CA LEU A 46 -0.31 -19.36 0.41
C LEU A 46 0.19 -18.32 1.42
N LEU A 47 -0.22 -17.07 1.26
CA LEU A 47 0.23 -15.99 2.16
C LEU A 47 -0.28 -16.23 3.58
N GLU A 48 -1.51 -16.71 3.73
CA GLU A 48 -2.05 -17.01 5.06
C GLU A 48 -1.30 -18.16 5.70
N ARG A 49 -0.91 -19.16 4.92
CA ARG A 49 -0.08 -20.27 5.43
C ARG A 49 1.24 -19.73 5.98
N GLY A 50 1.79 -18.69 5.34
CA GLY A 50 3.01 -18.05 5.81
C GLY A 50 2.79 -17.00 6.89
N LEU A 51 1.56 -16.86 7.38
CA LEU A 51 1.21 -15.92 8.45
C LEU A 51 1.49 -14.46 8.07
N PHE A 52 1.37 -14.12 6.80
CA PHE A 52 1.52 -12.73 6.36
C PHE A 52 0.43 -11.89 7.00
N ASP A 53 0.78 -10.67 7.37
CA ASP A 53 -0.19 -9.72 7.94
C ASP A 53 -1.17 -9.23 6.89
N GLY A 54 -0.70 -9.06 5.65
CA GLY A 54 -1.59 -8.64 4.60
C GLY A 54 -1.03 -8.86 3.21
N LEU A 55 -1.92 -8.68 2.24
CA LEU A 55 -1.56 -8.55 0.83
C LEU A 55 -1.83 -7.10 0.46
N PHE A 56 -0.75 -6.39 0.16
CA PHE A 56 -0.81 -4.98 -0.26
C PHE A 56 -0.83 -4.98 -1.78
N ILE A 57 -1.93 -4.49 -2.37
CA ILE A 57 -2.10 -4.52 -3.81
C ILE A 57 -2.04 -3.09 -4.35
N ALA A 58 -0.98 -2.82 -5.10
CA ALA A 58 -0.83 -1.54 -5.78
C ALA A 58 -1.82 -1.42 -6.92
N ASP A 59 -1.99 -0.21 -7.40
CA ASP A 59 -2.80 0.05 -8.57
C ASP A 59 -2.36 1.35 -9.22
N ILE A 60 -2.66 1.49 -10.48
CA ILE A 60 -2.39 2.72 -11.22
C ILE A 60 -3.52 2.91 -12.22
N LEU A 61 -4.04 4.12 -12.28
CA LEU A 61 -4.93 4.53 -13.35
C LEU A 61 -4.10 5.26 -14.39
N GLY A 62 -4.40 5.05 -15.66
CA GLY A 62 -3.59 5.61 -16.72
C GLY A 62 -2.55 4.62 -17.20
N VAL A 63 -1.68 5.08 -18.08
CA VAL A 63 -0.65 4.24 -18.68
C VAL A 63 0.69 4.97 -18.61
N TYR A 64 1.77 4.20 -18.64
CA TYR A 64 3.11 4.75 -18.69
C TYR A 64 3.45 5.06 -20.14
N ASP A 65 3.30 6.32 -20.53
CA ASP A 65 3.44 6.75 -21.91
C ASP A 65 4.48 7.86 -22.11
N VAL A 66 5.34 8.08 -21.11
CA VAL A 66 6.36 9.13 -21.22
C VAL A 66 7.57 8.64 -22.00
N TYR A 67 8.03 7.43 -21.73
CA TYR A 67 9.24 6.89 -22.37
C TYR A 67 9.02 6.79 -23.87
N GLN A 68 9.89 7.43 -24.65
CA GLN A 68 9.82 7.47 -26.12
C GLN A 68 8.47 8.05 -26.64
N GLY A 69 7.77 8.78 -25.79
CA GLY A 69 6.55 9.47 -26.19
C GLY A 69 5.37 8.57 -26.49
N GLY A 70 5.34 7.36 -25.97
CA GLY A 70 4.23 6.46 -26.26
C GLY A 70 4.25 5.22 -25.39
N ILE A 71 3.43 4.26 -25.76
CA ILE A 71 3.24 3.05 -24.94
C ILE A 71 3.92 1.81 -25.52
N GLU A 72 4.81 1.96 -26.49
CA GLU A 72 5.33 0.77 -27.17
C GLU A 72 6.02 -0.17 -26.20
N VAL A 73 6.96 0.34 -25.38
CA VAL A 73 7.66 -0.50 -24.41
C VAL A 73 6.72 -0.97 -23.31
N THR A 74 5.86 -0.07 -22.85
CA THR A 74 4.87 -0.38 -21.82
C THR A 74 4.01 -1.57 -22.21
N ALA A 75 3.51 -1.57 -23.44
CA ALA A 75 2.65 -2.66 -23.92
C ALA A 75 3.45 -3.93 -24.19
N ARG A 76 4.59 -3.80 -24.89
CA ARG A 76 5.38 -4.97 -25.25
C ARG A 76 5.92 -5.71 -24.03
N GLU A 77 6.32 -4.97 -23.01
CA GLU A 77 6.92 -5.54 -21.82
C GLU A 77 5.94 -5.70 -20.65
N ALA A 78 4.67 -5.40 -20.86
CA ALA A 78 3.63 -5.50 -19.83
C ALA A 78 4.00 -4.69 -18.57
N VAL A 79 4.33 -3.42 -18.77
CA VAL A 79 4.74 -2.56 -17.65
C VAL A 79 3.48 -1.99 -17.01
N GLN A 80 2.83 -2.82 -16.18
CA GLN A 80 1.58 -2.49 -15.51
C GLN A 80 0.47 -2.11 -16.51
N LEU A 81 0.54 -2.72 -17.66
CA LEU A 81 -0.50 -2.67 -18.70
C LEU A 81 -0.43 -4.01 -19.42
N PRO A 82 -1.53 -4.79 -19.44
CA PRO A 82 -2.83 -4.49 -18.85
C PRO A 82 -2.83 -4.51 -17.31
N VAL A 83 -3.85 -3.88 -16.72
CA VAL A 83 -4.03 -3.87 -15.27
C VAL A 83 -5.52 -3.94 -14.97
N ASN A 84 -5.90 -4.79 -14.02
CA ASN A 84 -7.30 -4.96 -13.61
C ASN A 84 -7.53 -4.33 -12.24
N ASP A 85 -8.79 -4.12 -11.89
CA ASP A 85 -9.20 -3.46 -10.66
C ASP A 85 -8.93 -4.37 -9.45
N PRO A 86 -8.11 -3.93 -8.50
CA PRO A 86 -7.78 -4.80 -7.35
C PRO A 86 -8.92 -4.96 -6.34
N LEU A 87 -9.85 -4.01 -6.26
CA LEU A 87 -10.94 -4.13 -5.29
C LEU A 87 -11.84 -5.34 -5.60
N MET A 88 -11.93 -5.70 -6.87
CA MET A 88 -12.76 -6.84 -7.28
C MET A 88 -12.23 -8.17 -6.76
N LEU A 89 -10.96 -8.22 -6.34
CA LEU A 89 -10.34 -9.45 -5.85
C LEU A 89 -10.65 -9.74 -4.39
N VAL A 90 -10.95 -8.71 -3.60
CA VAL A 90 -10.91 -8.81 -2.15
C VAL A 90 -11.93 -9.79 -1.61
N SER A 91 -13.17 -9.72 -2.06
CA SER A 91 -14.20 -10.61 -1.48
C SER A 91 -13.91 -12.08 -1.75
N ALA A 92 -13.35 -12.40 -2.95
CA ALA A 92 -12.98 -13.78 -3.23
C ALA A 92 -11.85 -14.26 -2.34
N MET A 93 -10.82 -13.43 -2.16
CA MET A 93 -9.70 -13.79 -1.30
C MET A 93 -10.12 -13.87 0.16
N ALA A 94 -10.98 -12.96 0.60
CA ALA A 94 -11.51 -13.00 1.97
C ALA A 94 -12.31 -14.27 2.21
N GLY A 95 -12.99 -14.77 1.17
CA GLY A 95 -13.80 -15.98 1.29
C GLY A 95 -13.01 -17.26 1.49
N VAL A 96 -11.71 -17.26 1.22
CA VAL A 96 -10.87 -18.45 1.39
C VAL A 96 -9.83 -18.28 2.50
N THR A 97 -9.92 -17.21 3.26
CA THR A 97 -8.97 -16.92 4.36
C THR A 97 -9.75 -16.50 5.59
N GLU A 98 -9.05 -16.50 6.74
CA GLU A 98 -9.66 -16.07 8.00
C GLU A 98 -8.93 -14.88 8.61
N HIS A 99 -7.65 -14.69 8.33
CA HIS A 99 -6.83 -13.72 9.05
C HIS A 99 -6.10 -12.74 8.15
N LEU A 100 -5.77 -13.14 6.93
CA LEU A 100 -4.99 -12.30 6.02
C LEU A 100 -5.70 -10.96 5.79
N GLY A 101 -4.97 -9.85 5.97
CA GLY A 101 -5.50 -8.52 5.68
C GLY A 101 -5.28 -8.16 4.22
N PHE A 102 -6.02 -7.13 3.77
CA PHE A 102 -5.96 -6.68 2.38
C PHE A 102 -5.78 -5.17 2.36
N GLY A 103 -4.59 -4.71 1.98
CA GLY A 103 -4.33 -3.28 1.81
C GLY A 103 -4.42 -2.94 0.34
N VAL A 104 -5.54 -2.36 -0.07
CA VAL A 104 -5.84 -2.24 -1.49
C VAL A 104 -5.81 -0.79 -1.92
N THR A 105 -5.12 -0.53 -3.01
CA THR A 105 -4.99 0.81 -3.55
C THR A 105 -6.27 1.24 -4.26
N ALA A 106 -6.71 2.46 -3.97
CA ALA A 106 -7.76 3.10 -4.74
C ALA A 106 -7.45 4.60 -4.81
N ASN A 107 -7.56 5.13 -6.00
CA ASN A 107 -7.23 6.54 -6.28
C ASN A 107 -8.45 7.40 -5.98
N LEU A 108 -8.32 8.33 -5.03
CA LEU A 108 -9.46 9.13 -4.62
C LEU A 108 -9.77 10.28 -5.58
N THR A 109 -8.80 10.68 -6.37
CA THR A 109 -8.98 11.86 -7.24
C THR A 109 -10.12 11.67 -8.24
N TYR A 110 -10.33 10.44 -8.70
CA TYR A 110 -11.29 10.16 -9.76
C TYR A 110 -12.53 9.41 -9.28
N GLU A 111 -12.73 9.28 -7.95
CA GLU A 111 -13.88 8.58 -7.39
C GLU A 111 -14.71 9.53 -6.54
N ALA A 112 -16.04 9.45 -6.67
CA ALA A 112 -16.91 10.19 -5.76
C ALA A 112 -16.86 9.56 -4.37
N PRO A 113 -16.80 10.37 -3.31
CA PRO A 113 -16.62 9.79 -1.97
C PRO A 113 -17.82 8.99 -1.46
N TYR A 114 -19.03 9.39 -1.80
CA TYR A 114 -20.22 8.73 -1.24
C TYR A 114 -20.30 7.25 -1.67
N PRO A 115 -20.23 6.89 -2.97
CA PRO A 115 -20.23 5.47 -3.32
C PRO A 115 -18.96 4.75 -2.89
N PHE A 116 -17.84 5.45 -2.83
CA PHE A 116 -16.59 4.83 -2.37
C PHE A 116 -16.71 4.40 -0.90
N ALA A 117 -17.30 5.26 -0.06
CA ALA A 117 -17.50 4.92 1.35
C ALA A 117 -18.28 3.62 1.49
N ARG A 118 -19.36 3.45 0.70
CA ARG A 118 -20.16 2.22 0.77
C ARG A 118 -19.35 1.01 0.32
N ARG A 119 -18.58 1.16 -0.75
CA ARG A 119 -17.80 0.03 -1.29
C ARG A 119 -16.82 -0.49 -0.25
N LEU A 120 -16.13 0.39 0.43
CA LEU A 120 -15.15 -0.01 1.44
C LEU A 120 -15.82 -0.59 2.69
N SER A 121 -16.96 -0.04 3.10
CA SER A 121 -17.72 -0.64 4.21
C SER A 121 -18.20 -2.04 3.87
N THR A 122 -18.63 -2.24 2.62
CA THR A 122 -19.04 -3.57 2.17
C THR A 122 -17.89 -4.55 2.30
N LEU A 123 -16.70 -4.16 1.87
CA LEU A 123 -15.54 -5.03 2.00
C LEU A 123 -15.15 -5.27 3.45
N ASP A 124 -15.33 -4.26 4.31
CA ASP A 124 -15.04 -4.45 5.73
C ASP A 124 -15.99 -5.49 6.34
N HIS A 125 -17.28 -5.42 6.00
CA HIS A 125 -18.25 -6.44 6.44
C HIS A 125 -17.86 -7.82 5.93
N LEU A 126 -17.63 -7.92 4.60
CA LEU A 126 -17.41 -9.22 3.97
C LEU A 126 -16.12 -9.89 4.42
N SER A 127 -15.12 -9.10 4.81
CA SER A 127 -13.84 -9.64 5.25
C SER A 127 -13.74 -9.77 6.76
N ASP A 128 -14.81 -9.51 7.49
CA ASP A 128 -14.80 -9.53 8.95
C ASP A 128 -13.72 -8.59 9.51
N GLY A 129 -13.63 -7.40 8.92
CA GLY A 129 -12.75 -6.38 9.42
C GLY A 129 -11.31 -6.49 8.97
N ARG A 130 -11.07 -6.98 7.76
CA ARG A 130 -9.69 -7.15 7.29
C ARG A 130 -9.31 -6.23 6.13
N ILE A 131 -10.17 -5.26 5.79
CA ILE A 131 -9.86 -4.35 4.69
C ILE A 131 -9.01 -3.18 5.15
N GLY A 132 -8.02 -2.83 4.35
CA GLY A 132 -7.26 -1.60 4.44
C GLY A 132 -7.28 -0.90 3.09
N TRP A 133 -7.12 0.41 3.12
CA TRP A 133 -7.13 1.23 1.92
C TRP A 133 -5.81 1.95 1.79
N ASN A 134 -5.12 1.71 0.68
CA ASN A 134 -3.92 2.48 0.35
C ASN A 134 -4.36 3.73 -0.41
N ILE A 135 -4.18 4.87 0.22
CA ILE A 135 -4.68 6.15 -0.28
C ILE A 135 -3.69 6.69 -1.30
N VAL A 136 -4.12 6.86 -2.54
CA VAL A 136 -3.30 7.51 -3.55
C VAL A 136 -4.09 8.62 -4.22
N THR A 137 -3.37 9.66 -4.64
CA THR A 137 -3.95 10.80 -5.35
C THR A 137 -3.69 10.75 -6.84
N GLY A 138 -2.83 9.84 -7.29
CA GLY A 138 -2.48 9.71 -8.70
C GLY A 138 -1.44 10.73 -9.13
N TYR A 139 -0.73 10.42 -10.22
CA TYR A 139 0.28 11.33 -10.73
C TYR A 139 0.38 11.34 -12.24
N LEU A 140 -0.24 10.39 -12.91
CA LEU A 140 -0.06 10.26 -14.35
C LEU A 140 -0.93 11.25 -15.12
N GLU A 141 -0.31 11.92 -16.08
CA GLU A 141 -1.03 12.80 -17.00
C GLU A 141 -2.07 12.01 -17.81
N SER A 142 -1.71 10.78 -18.22
CA SER A 142 -2.64 9.95 -18.99
C SER A 142 -3.91 9.63 -18.20
N ALA A 143 -3.79 9.47 -16.88
CA ALA A 143 -4.97 9.23 -16.04
C ALA A 143 -5.85 10.47 -16.00
N ALA A 144 -5.26 11.65 -15.82
CA ALA A 144 -6.04 12.88 -15.77
C ALA A 144 -6.82 13.09 -17.07
N LYS A 145 -6.17 12.85 -18.19
CA LYS A 145 -6.83 12.99 -19.49
C LYS A 145 -7.94 11.93 -19.69
N ALA A 146 -7.67 10.74 -19.22
CA ALA A 146 -8.73 9.71 -19.27
C ALA A 146 -9.94 10.07 -18.42
N UNK A 147 -9.69 10.83 -17.43
CA UNK A 147 -10.59 11.18 -16.69
C UNK A 147 -11.16 12.32 -17.05
N GLY A 148 -10.96 12.93 -18.16
CA GLY A 148 -11.56 14.11 -18.78
C GLY A 148 -10.95 15.45 -18.39
N GLN A 149 -9.84 15.44 -17.74
CA GLN A 149 -9.14 16.68 -17.38
C GLN A 149 -8.13 17.06 -18.46
N SER A 150 -7.84 18.36 -18.59
CA SER A 150 -6.87 18.83 -19.57
C SER A 150 -5.44 18.52 -19.14
N ALA A 151 -5.20 18.44 -17.83
CA ALA A 151 -3.87 18.18 -17.28
C ALA A 151 -4.02 17.63 -15.87
N GLN A 152 -2.95 17.02 -15.38
CA GLN A 152 -2.94 16.54 -13.99
C GLN A 152 -2.99 17.71 -13.02
N ILE A 153 -3.73 17.53 -11.93
CA ILE A 153 -3.80 18.54 -10.86
C ILE A 153 -2.42 18.66 -10.22
N GLU A 154 -2.05 19.89 -9.87
CA GLU A 154 -0.77 20.17 -9.25
C GLU A 154 -0.59 19.34 -7.96
N HIS A 155 0.65 18.90 -7.71
CA HIS A 155 0.98 17.90 -6.69
C HIS A 155 0.39 18.23 -5.31
N ASP A 156 0.67 19.42 -4.78
CA ASP A 156 0.20 19.75 -3.43
C ASP A 156 -1.31 19.94 -3.41
N ARG A 157 -1.87 20.41 -4.50
CA ARG A 157 -3.30 20.59 -4.63
C ARG A 157 -4.06 19.27 -4.60
N ARG A 158 -3.43 18.21 -5.14
CA ARG A 158 -4.02 16.88 -5.03
C ARG A 158 -4.19 16.45 -3.57
N TYR A 159 -3.23 16.79 -2.72
CA TYR A 159 -3.32 16.48 -1.29
C TYR A 159 -4.34 17.36 -0.56
N ASP A 160 -4.51 18.61 -0.98
CA ASP A 160 -5.57 19.45 -0.41
C ASP A 160 -6.94 18.82 -0.66
N ARG A 161 -7.15 18.34 -1.89
CA ARG A 161 -8.38 17.65 -2.24
C ARG A 161 -8.52 16.34 -1.47
N ALA A 162 -7.42 15.63 -1.28
CA ALA A 162 -7.42 14.38 -0.52
C ALA A 162 -7.81 14.60 0.93
N ASP A 163 -7.32 15.67 1.57
CA ASP A 163 -7.72 15.99 2.94
C ASP A 163 -9.23 16.14 3.05
N GLU A 164 -9.83 16.86 2.10
CA GLU A 164 -11.28 17.06 2.15
C GLU A 164 -12.04 15.76 1.84
N TYR A 165 -11.53 14.96 0.93
CA TYR A 165 -12.12 13.66 0.61
C TYR A 165 -12.18 12.80 1.87
N LEU A 166 -11.10 12.73 2.62
CA LEU A 166 -11.04 11.95 3.85
C LEU A 166 -12.03 12.49 4.89
N GLU A 167 -12.18 13.81 4.96
CA GLU A 167 -13.15 14.38 5.89
C GLU A 167 -14.57 13.89 5.57
N VAL A 168 -14.93 13.86 4.30
CA VAL A 168 -16.25 13.36 3.89
C VAL A 168 -16.38 11.89 4.29
N LEU A 169 -15.34 11.09 4.02
CA LEU A 169 -15.39 9.68 4.37
C LEU A 169 -15.52 9.47 5.88
N TYR A 170 -14.78 10.23 6.69
CA TYR A 170 -14.90 10.10 8.14
C TYR A 170 -16.29 10.46 8.63
N LYS A 171 -16.91 11.51 8.06
CA LYS A 171 -18.27 11.85 8.43
C LYS A 171 -19.21 10.67 8.17
N LEU A 172 -19.02 9.99 7.03
CA LEU A 172 -19.86 8.84 6.69
C LEU A 172 -19.54 7.63 7.56
N TRP A 173 -18.25 7.24 7.62
CA TRP A 173 -17.85 6.02 8.30
C TRP A 173 -17.97 6.10 9.81
N GLU A 174 -17.55 7.22 10.39
CA GLU A 174 -17.48 7.35 11.85
C GLU A 174 -18.70 8.09 12.43
N GLY A 175 -19.35 8.93 11.64
CA GLY A 175 -20.33 9.86 12.18
C GLY A 175 -21.77 9.60 11.83
N SER A 176 -22.05 8.82 10.77
CA SER A 176 -23.45 8.73 10.31
C SER A 176 -24.30 7.81 11.19
N TRP A 177 -23.73 6.73 11.70
CA TRP A 177 -24.47 5.77 12.54
C TRP A 177 -23.82 5.69 13.91
N GLU A 178 -24.64 5.80 14.97
CA GLU A 178 -24.14 5.55 16.33
C GLU A 178 -23.88 4.05 16.50
N ASP A 179 -23.03 3.72 17.48
CA ASP A 179 -22.57 2.34 17.62
C ASP A 179 -23.70 1.37 17.93
N ASP A 180 -24.75 1.83 18.63
CA ASP A 180 -25.87 0.97 19.02
C ASP A 180 -27.12 1.25 18.20
N ALA A 181 -26.98 1.78 17.00
CA ALA A 181 -28.13 2.11 16.16
C ALA A 181 -28.91 0.87 15.71
N VAL A 182 -28.21 -0.24 15.45
CA VAL A 182 -28.86 -1.44 14.93
C VAL A 182 -29.31 -2.31 16.10
N LEU A 183 -30.61 -2.63 16.13
CA LEU A 183 -31.19 -3.51 17.14
C LEU A 183 -31.54 -4.88 16.59
N ALA A 184 -32.01 -4.93 15.35
CA ALA A 184 -32.51 -6.15 14.73
C ALA A 184 -33.54 -6.84 15.62
N ASP A 185 -34.46 -6.06 16.21
CA ASP A 185 -35.47 -6.56 17.12
C ASP A 185 -36.66 -7.07 16.32
N ARG A 186 -36.79 -8.37 16.25
CA ARG A 186 -37.81 -9.02 15.42
C ARG A 186 -39.20 -8.83 15.99
N GLN A 187 -39.34 -8.79 17.32
CA GLN A 187 -40.64 -8.69 17.96
C GLN A 187 -41.25 -7.30 17.78
N ARG A 188 -40.45 -6.27 18.03
CA ARG A 188 -40.93 -4.89 17.87
C ARG A 188 -40.82 -4.41 16.44
N ARG A 189 -40.22 -5.18 15.53
CA ARG A 189 -40.04 -4.82 14.12
C ARG A 189 -39.23 -3.54 13.99
N VAL A 190 -38.16 -3.45 14.77
CA VAL A 190 -37.20 -2.34 14.69
C VAL A 190 -35.86 -2.90 14.31
N TYR A 191 -35.46 -2.68 13.07
CA TYR A 191 -34.11 -3.09 12.66
C TYR A 191 -33.08 -2.11 13.21
N ALA A 192 -33.29 -0.83 12.99
CA ALA A 192 -32.40 0.20 13.48
C ALA A 192 -33.19 1.34 14.06
N ARG A 193 -32.60 2.04 15.02
CA ARG A 193 -33.24 3.18 15.68
C ARG A 193 -33.00 4.44 14.83
N PRO A 194 -34.10 5.05 14.29
CA PRO A 194 -33.91 6.18 13.39
C PRO A 194 -33.19 7.37 14.02
N GLU A 195 -33.40 7.59 15.31
CA GLU A 195 -32.78 8.74 15.99
C GLU A 195 -31.26 8.58 16.15
N LYS A 196 -30.72 7.40 15.85
CA LYS A 196 -29.28 7.13 15.95
C LYS A 196 -28.61 7.05 14.60
N ILE A 197 -29.31 7.43 13.53
CA ILE A 197 -28.75 7.48 12.19
C ILE A 197 -28.82 8.94 11.74
N HIS A 198 -27.65 9.50 11.42
CA HIS A 198 -27.53 10.94 11.20
C HIS A 198 -27.16 11.25 9.77
N LYS A 199 -27.85 12.21 9.19
CA LYS A 199 -27.48 12.75 7.90
C LYS A 199 -26.20 13.57 8.08
N ILE A 200 -25.19 13.29 7.27
CA ILE A 200 -23.98 14.12 7.28
C ILE A 200 -24.17 15.27 6.30
N ARG A 201 -23.52 16.38 6.60
CA ARG A 201 -23.52 17.55 5.74
C ARG A 201 -22.09 18.02 5.58
N HIS A 202 -21.69 18.20 4.32
CA HIS A 202 -20.35 18.67 4.00
C HIS A 202 -20.46 19.70 2.89
N HIS A 203 -19.93 20.89 3.13
CA HIS A 203 -19.88 21.96 2.14
C HIS A 203 -18.46 22.49 2.11
N GLY A 204 -17.65 21.98 1.19
CA GLY A 204 -16.26 22.33 1.13
C GLY A 204 -15.84 22.91 -0.21
N GLU A 205 -14.57 23.16 -0.32
CA GLU A 205 -14.02 23.69 -1.56
C GLU A 205 -14.21 22.70 -2.72
N PHE A 206 -14.00 21.41 -2.46
CA PHE A 206 -13.97 20.38 -3.50
C PHE A 206 -15.22 19.53 -3.55
N TYR A 207 -15.91 19.36 -2.41
CA TYR A 207 -17.02 18.41 -2.32
C TYR A 207 -18.23 19.01 -1.62
N GLN A 208 -19.39 18.62 -2.10
CA GLN A 208 -20.69 18.98 -1.51
C GLN A 208 -21.46 17.68 -1.31
N VAL A 209 -21.68 17.28 -0.05
CA VAL A 209 -22.31 16.00 0.23
C VAL A 209 -23.32 16.15 1.34
N GLU A 210 -24.56 15.72 1.10
CA GLU A 210 -25.60 15.60 2.12
C GLU A 210 -26.23 14.23 2.00
N GLY A 211 -26.17 13.43 3.06
CA GLY A 211 -26.78 12.12 2.98
C GLY A 211 -26.44 11.26 4.18
N TYR A 212 -27.03 10.09 4.18
CA TYR A 212 -26.80 9.07 5.20
C TYR A 212 -25.83 8.05 4.64
N HIS A 213 -24.92 7.54 5.47
CA HIS A 213 -24.13 6.39 5.04
C HIS A 213 -25.08 5.21 4.87
N LEU A 214 -24.91 4.48 3.77
CA LEU A 214 -25.85 3.42 3.44
C LEU A 214 -25.54 2.11 4.17
N ALA A 215 -24.30 1.90 4.58
CA ALA A 215 -23.91 0.68 5.27
C ALA A 215 -24.02 0.86 6.77
N GLU A 216 -24.58 -0.14 7.45
CA GLU A 216 -24.55 -0.13 8.90
C GLU A 216 -23.11 -0.29 9.41
N PRO A 217 -22.86 0.01 10.68
CA PRO A 217 -21.46 -0.02 11.18
C PRO A 217 -20.74 -1.31 10.88
N SER A 218 -19.60 -1.20 10.23
CA SER A 218 -18.75 -2.35 9.93
C SER A 218 -17.74 -2.54 11.07
N PRO A 219 -17.04 -3.68 11.11
CA PRO A 219 -16.17 -3.96 12.27
C PRO A 219 -15.12 -2.89 12.55
N GLN A 220 -14.53 -2.28 11.53
CA GLN A 220 -13.51 -1.27 11.72
C GLN A 220 -14.01 0.15 11.52
N ARG A 221 -15.21 0.33 10.96
CA ARG A 221 -15.75 1.60 10.48
C ARG A 221 -14.89 2.14 9.36
N THR A 222 -13.78 2.74 9.69
CA THR A 222 -12.79 3.21 8.72
C THR A 222 -11.82 2.06 8.41
N PRO A 223 -11.59 1.72 7.15
CA PRO A 223 -10.56 0.73 6.84
C PRO A 223 -9.21 1.15 7.41
N VAL A 224 -8.30 0.19 7.65
CA VAL A 224 -6.95 0.58 8.03
C VAL A 224 -6.39 1.45 6.90
N LEU A 225 -5.81 2.58 7.25
CA LEU A 225 -5.38 3.58 6.27
C LEU A 225 -3.88 3.45 6.01
N PHE A 226 -3.53 3.12 4.77
CA PHE A 226 -2.16 3.02 4.31
C PHE A 226 -1.85 4.21 3.40
N GLN A 227 -0.58 4.62 3.37
CA GLN A 227 -0.19 5.69 2.46
C GLN A 227 1.30 5.61 2.21
N ALA A 228 1.70 5.87 0.98
CA ALA A 228 3.11 5.96 0.58
C ALA A 228 3.41 7.39 0.19
N GLY A 229 4.68 7.74 0.17
CA GLY A 229 5.12 9.05 -0.24
C GLY A 229 5.96 9.71 0.82
N SER A 230 7.02 10.37 0.37
CA SER A 230 7.96 11.02 1.26
C SER A 230 8.18 12.49 0.92
N SER A 231 7.36 13.06 0.04
CA SER A 231 7.38 14.52 -0.18
C SER A 231 6.92 15.20 1.11
N GLU A 232 7.25 16.47 1.24
CA GLU A 232 6.88 17.22 2.44
C GLU A 232 5.35 17.23 2.63
N ARG A 233 4.61 17.53 1.56
CA ARG A 233 3.15 17.54 1.63
C ARG A 233 2.59 16.14 1.89
N GLY A 234 3.19 15.11 1.28
CA GLY A 234 2.80 13.73 1.52
C GLY A 234 3.03 13.29 2.95
N LEU A 235 4.15 13.70 3.55
CA LEU A 235 4.42 13.40 4.95
C LEU A 235 3.40 14.07 5.88
N ALA A 236 3.03 15.31 5.59
CA ALA A 236 2.02 16.01 6.39
C ALA A 236 0.67 15.29 6.30
N PHE A 237 0.29 14.83 5.10
CA PHE A 237 -0.93 14.06 4.91
C PHE A 237 -0.87 12.74 5.68
N ALA A 238 0.24 12.03 5.58
CA ALA A 238 0.42 10.76 6.29
C ALA A 238 0.36 10.96 7.80
N ALA A 239 0.99 12.02 8.30
CA ALA A 239 1.00 12.29 9.74
C ALA A 239 -0.41 12.48 10.27
N ARG A 240 -1.30 13.05 9.47
CA ARG A 240 -2.67 13.27 9.87
C ARG A 240 -3.53 12.02 9.73
N HIS A 241 -3.37 11.26 8.64
CA HIS A 241 -4.33 10.23 8.25
C HIS A 241 -3.83 8.81 8.31
N ALA A 242 -2.55 8.56 7.98
CA ALA A 242 -2.09 7.20 7.77
C ALA A 242 -1.91 6.44 9.08
N GLU A 243 -2.22 5.16 9.04
CA GLU A 243 -1.91 4.23 10.12
C GLU A 243 -0.73 3.35 9.75
N CYS A 244 -0.54 3.11 8.45
CA CYS A 244 0.59 2.35 7.94
C CYS A 244 1.21 3.16 6.81
N VAL A 245 2.52 3.36 6.89
CA VAL A 245 3.25 4.12 5.88
C VAL A 245 4.23 3.20 5.18
N PHE A 246 4.23 3.27 3.85
CA PHE A 246 5.10 2.45 3.01
C PHE A 246 6.25 3.34 2.52
N VAL A 247 7.47 2.96 2.84
CA VAL A 247 8.66 3.69 2.42
C VAL A 247 9.55 2.81 1.54
N SER A 248 10.33 3.44 0.66
CA SER A 248 11.31 2.72 -0.14
C SER A 248 12.68 2.90 0.48
N GLY A 249 13.25 2.07 1.17
CA GLY A 249 14.55 2.24 1.79
C GLY A 249 15.66 2.28 0.76
N GLN A 250 16.73 3.03 1.06
CA GLN A 250 17.94 3.06 0.24
C GLN A 250 19.10 2.54 1.05
N THR A 251 19.44 3.26 2.11
CA THR A 251 20.43 2.84 3.09
C THR A 251 19.78 2.78 4.45
N ARG A 252 20.39 2.06 5.38
CA ARG A 252 19.83 1.99 6.73
C ARG A 252 19.82 3.37 7.38
N GLU A 253 20.88 4.16 7.17
CA GLU A 253 20.93 5.48 7.78
C GLU A 253 19.85 6.41 7.25
N ALA A 254 19.68 6.48 5.93
CA ALA A 254 18.64 7.33 5.34
C ALA A 254 17.26 6.88 5.76
N THR A 255 17.05 5.57 5.83
CA THR A 255 15.75 5.03 6.25
C THR A 255 15.48 5.35 7.71
N ARG A 256 16.50 5.23 8.57
CA ARG A 256 16.35 5.58 9.98
C ARG A 256 15.93 7.03 10.15
N GLN A 257 16.56 7.92 9.39
CA GLN A 257 16.20 9.35 9.43
C GLN A 257 14.77 9.59 8.96
N LEU A 258 14.36 8.89 7.92
CA LEU A 258 12.98 9.02 7.41
C LEU A 258 11.96 8.50 8.43
N VAL A 259 12.26 7.35 9.05
CA VAL A 259 11.38 6.80 10.09
C VAL A 259 11.24 7.80 11.24
N GLN A 260 12.34 8.41 11.68
CA GLN A 260 12.30 9.40 12.74
C GLN A 260 11.45 10.61 12.33
N ARG A 261 11.61 11.08 11.10
CA ARG A 261 10.82 12.20 10.62
C ARG A 261 9.32 11.87 10.58
N ILE A 262 8.98 10.67 10.13
CA ILE A 262 7.57 10.25 10.07
C ILE A 262 6.98 10.21 11.47
N ARG A 263 7.67 9.60 12.43
CA ARG A 263 7.14 9.50 13.80
C ARG A 263 7.03 10.86 14.47
N ALA A 264 8.01 11.74 14.22
CA ALA A 264 7.95 13.09 14.76
C ALA A 264 6.77 13.87 14.17
N ALA A 265 6.51 13.70 12.87
CA ALA A 265 5.37 14.37 12.23
C ALA A 265 4.04 13.87 12.78
N VAL A 266 3.95 12.58 13.05
CA VAL A 266 2.74 11.98 13.65
C VAL A 266 2.49 12.60 15.03
N VAL A 267 3.53 12.71 15.86
CA VAL A 267 3.40 13.34 17.18
C VAL A 267 3.02 14.81 17.03
N GLY A 268 3.63 15.51 16.07
CA GLY A 268 3.27 16.89 15.80
C GLY A 268 1.84 17.10 15.36
N ALA A 269 1.22 16.07 14.82
CA ALA A 269 -0.19 16.10 14.42
C ALA A 269 -1.14 15.71 15.57
N GLY A 270 -0.61 15.54 16.77
CA GLY A 270 -1.43 15.23 17.95
C GLY A 270 -1.69 13.74 18.17
N ARG A 271 -0.96 12.89 17.47
CA ARG A 271 -1.12 11.44 17.57
C ARG A 271 0.08 10.85 18.32
N ARG A 272 0.01 9.56 18.63
CA ARG A 272 1.11 8.89 19.31
C ARG A 272 2.02 8.21 18.30
N ALA A 273 3.32 8.23 18.56
CA ALA A 273 4.29 7.63 17.65
C ALA A 273 4.04 6.13 17.43
N GLU A 274 3.50 5.44 18.44
CA GLU A 274 3.21 4.02 18.34
C GLU A 274 1.90 3.72 17.61
N ASP A 275 1.16 4.73 17.19
CA ASP A 275 -0.09 4.53 16.44
C ASP A 275 0.14 4.50 14.94
N ILE A 276 1.39 4.34 14.52
CA ILE A 276 1.71 4.19 13.10
C ILE A 276 2.67 3.01 12.94
N ARG A 277 2.51 2.29 11.83
CA ARG A 277 3.40 1.21 11.46
C ARG A 277 4.08 1.56 10.14
N ILE A 278 5.38 1.38 10.08
CA ILE A 278 6.17 1.79 8.91
C ILE A 278 6.76 0.55 8.27
N PHE A 279 6.47 0.38 6.97
CA PHE A 279 6.87 -0.79 6.19
C PHE A 279 7.82 -0.34 5.09
N MET A 280 8.87 -1.11 4.87
CA MET A 280 9.81 -0.85 3.78
C MET A 280 9.62 -1.90 2.68
N GLY A 281 9.62 -1.45 1.43
CA GLY A 281 9.62 -2.38 0.31
C GLY A 281 10.93 -3.13 0.26
N ILE A 282 10.87 -4.43 -0.07
CA ILE A 282 12.08 -5.25 -0.11
C ILE A 282 11.91 -6.40 -1.10
N ASN A 283 13.01 -6.72 -1.77
CA ASN A 283 13.09 -7.90 -2.63
C ASN A 283 13.93 -8.94 -1.93
N VAL A 284 13.48 -10.18 -1.92
CA VAL A 284 14.22 -11.28 -1.29
C VAL A 284 14.36 -12.42 -2.30
N ILE A 285 15.59 -12.83 -2.53
CA ILE A 285 15.89 -13.99 -3.35
C ILE A 285 16.65 -14.96 -2.47
N VAL A 286 15.95 -16.00 -2.02
CA VAL A 286 16.46 -16.92 -1.02
C VAL A 286 16.49 -18.34 -1.58
N ALA A 287 17.48 -19.08 -1.16
CA ALA A 287 17.57 -20.52 -1.45
C ALA A 287 18.20 -21.21 -0.25
N ALA A 288 18.30 -22.52 -0.29
CA ALA A 288 18.80 -23.28 0.84
C ALA A 288 20.25 -22.92 1.19
N THR A 289 21.05 -22.56 0.20
CA THR A 289 22.44 -22.13 0.41
C THR A 289 22.68 -20.78 -0.24
N ALA A 290 23.73 -20.10 0.22
CA ALA A 290 24.10 -18.80 -0.35
C ALA A 290 24.46 -18.94 -1.83
N ALA A 291 25.17 -20.00 -2.20
CA ALA A 291 25.56 -20.22 -3.59
C ALA A 291 24.34 -20.43 -4.47
N GLU A 292 23.38 -21.23 -4.00
CA GLU A 292 22.14 -21.44 -4.76
C GLU A 292 21.33 -20.14 -4.89
N ALA A 293 21.36 -19.31 -3.86
CA ALA A 293 20.65 -18.01 -3.93
C ALA A 293 21.28 -17.09 -4.96
N ARG A 294 22.62 -17.07 -5.02
CA ARG A 294 23.31 -16.28 -6.04
C ARG A 294 23.01 -16.79 -7.44
N ASP A 295 22.94 -18.12 -7.62
CA ASP A 295 22.58 -18.70 -8.91
C ASP A 295 21.14 -18.31 -9.30
N LYS A 296 20.23 -18.35 -8.34
CA LYS A 296 18.86 -17.96 -8.59
C LYS A 296 18.77 -16.48 -8.98
N HIS A 297 19.51 -15.62 -8.29
CA HIS A 297 19.54 -14.20 -8.61
C HIS A 297 20.04 -13.99 -10.04
N ALA A 298 21.12 -14.67 -10.41
CA ALA A 298 21.66 -14.57 -11.77
C ALA A 298 20.64 -15.07 -12.79
N GLU A 299 19.94 -16.16 -12.48
CA GLU A 299 18.90 -16.69 -13.36
C GLU A 299 17.79 -15.66 -13.56
N TYR A 300 17.31 -15.08 -12.47
CA TYR A 300 16.22 -14.10 -12.56
C TYR A 300 16.65 -12.89 -13.38
N ARG A 301 17.88 -12.42 -13.19
CA ARG A 301 18.37 -11.26 -13.94
C ARG A 301 18.37 -11.49 -15.44
N ARG A 302 18.54 -12.71 -15.88
CA ARG A 302 18.51 -13.01 -17.32
C ARG A 302 17.15 -12.71 -17.95
N TYR A 303 16.08 -12.76 -17.16
CA TYR A 303 14.73 -12.51 -17.65
C TYR A 303 14.23 -11.10 -17.36
N ALA A 304 14.94 -10.35 -16.53
CA ALA A 304 14.55 -8.99 -16.19
C ALA A 304 14.66 -8.08 -17.42
N SER A 305 13.84 -7.05 -17.44
CA SER A 305 13.84 -6.06 -18.52
C SER A 305 14.19 -4.68 -17.98
N PRO A 306 15.46 -4.27 -18.07
CA PRO A 306 15.81 -2.92 -17.65
C PRO A 306 15.08 -1.84 -18.45
N GLU A 307 14.81 -2.08 -19.73
CA GLU A 307 14.08 -1.09 -20.53
C GLU A 307 12.65 -0.89 -20.00
N ALA A 308 12.00 -1.97 -19.54
CA ALA A 308 10.69 -1.83 -18.90
C ALA A 308 10.81 -1.01 -17.63
N GLY A 309 11.90 -1.19 -16.88
CA GLY A 309 12.16 -0.35 -15.71
C GLY A 309 12.30 1.11 -16.07
N LEU A 310 12.96 1.41 -17.19
CA LEU A 310 13.08 2.79 -17.67
C LEU A 310 11.72 3.39 -18.03
N ALA A 311 10.84 2.59 -18.66
CA ALA A 311 9.52 3.08 -19.01
C ALA A 311 8.72 3.44 -17.75
N HIS A 312 8.81 2.59 -16.73
CA HIS A 312 8.16 2.87 -15.45
C HIS A 312 8.76 4.11 -14.79
N PHE A 313 10.09 4.18 -14.72
CA PHE A 313 10.76 5.30 -14.10
C PHE A 313 10.44 6.61 -14.83
N ALA A 314 10.42 6.59 -16.17
CA ALA A 314 10.14 7.79 -16.95
C ALA A 314 8.77 8.36 -16.59
N SER A 315 7.76 7.52 -16.46
CA SER A 315 6.43 7.99 -16.10
C SER A 315 6.33 8.43 -14.64
N SER A 316 7.05 7.74 -13.74
CA SER A 316 7.08 8.14 -12.33
C SER A 316 7.78 9.46 -12.12
N SER A 317 8.83 9.73 -12.88
CA SER A 317 9.63 10.95 -12.74
C SER A 317 9.16 12.07 -13.65
N GLY A 318 8.41 11.76 -14.71
CA GLY A 318 8.03 12.72 -15.73
C GLY A 318 9.16 13.06 -16.70
N ILE A 319 10.25 12.30 -16.66
CA ILE A 319 11.44 12.53 -17.49
C ILE A 319 11.53 11.48 -18.57
N ASP A 320 11.52 11.89 -19.84
CA ASP A 320 11.71 10.96 -20.95
C ASP A 320 13.18 10.61 -21.06
N LEU A 321 13.57 9.49 -20.47
CA LEU A 321 14.96 9.07 -20.41
C LEU A 321 15.50 8.65 -21.77
N SER A 322 14.63 8.42 -22.77
CA SER A 322 15.11 8.10 -24.11
C SER A 322 15.80 9.29 -24.78
N ARG A 323 15.60 10.50 -24.24
CA ARG A 323 16.25 11.71 -24.75
C ARG A 323 17.66 11.90 -24.21
N TYR A 324 18.11 11.05 -23.28
CA TYR A 324 19.43 11.17 -22.68
C TYR A 324 20.38 10.15 -23.29
N GLY A 325 21.63 10.55 -23.47
CA GLY A 325 22.70 9.59 -23.76
C GLY A 325 22.95 8.73 -22.52
N LEU A 326 23.54 7.55 -22.74
CA LEU A 326 23.74 6.59 -21.64
C LEU A 326 24.52 7.18 -20.48
N ASP A 327 25.51 8.03 -20.76
CA ASP A 327 26.38 8.57 -19.73
C ASP A 327 26.10 10.03 -19.43
N GLU A 328 25.00 10.56 -19.96
CA GLU A 328 24.60 11.94 -19.72
C GLU A 328 23.92 12.02 -18.36
N PRO A 329 24.27 13.00 -17.50
CA PRO A 329 23.60 13.14 -16.21
C PRO A 329 22.11 13.42 -16.35
N ILE A 330 21.32 12.77 -15.52
CA ILE A 330 19.87 12.97 -15.48
C ILE A 330 19.57 14.21 -14.65
N ARG A 331 18.78 15.14 -15.22
CA ARG A 331 18.43 16.39 -14.56
C ARG A 331 16.97 16.42 -14.17
N TYR A 332 16.72 16.86 -12.94
CA TYR A 332 15.34 16.99 -12.43
C TYR A 332 14.72 18.29 -12.93
N GLU A 333 13.50 18.19 -13.44
CA GLU A 333 12.64 19.33 -13.74
C GLU A 333 11.36 19.16 -12.98
N LYS A 334 10.92 20.23 -12.27
CA LYS A 334 9.70 20.14 -11.47
C LYS A 334 8.50 19.87 -12.37
N ASN A 335 7.70 18.90 -11.99
CA ASN A 335 6.48 18.54 -12.70
C ASN A 335 5.50 17.92 -11.70
N ASN A 336 4.40 17.35 -12.21
CA ASN A 336 3.36 16.81 -11.34
C ASN A 336 3.54 15.31 -11.02
N ALA A 337 4.71 14.76 -11.30
CA ALA A 337 5.00 13.36 -11.04
C ALA A 337 5.36 13.14 -9.56
N ILE A 338 5.84 11.96 -9.25
CA ILE A 338 6.19 11.57 -7.87
C ILE A 338 7.50 12.26 -7.49
N GLU A 339 7.40 13.28 -6.63
CA GLU A 339 8.57 14.07 -6.21
C GLU A 339 9.63 13.22 -5.52
N SER A 340 9.18 12.30 -4.67
CA SER A 340 10.13 11.48 -3.90
C SER A 340 10.96 10.59 -4.81
N VAL A 341 10.37 10.06 -5.87
CA VAL A 341 11.12 9.24 -6.84
C VAL A 341 12.21 10.06 -7.50
N VAL A 342 11.85 11.26 -7.96
CA VAL A 342 12.81 12.12 -8.64
C VAL A 342 13.92 12.56 -7.69
N LYS A 343 13.57 12.99 -6.48
CA LYS A 343 14.56 13.44 -5.50
C LYS A 343 15.54 12.33 -5.15
N ASN A 344 15.03 11.13 -4.92
CA ASN A 344 15.89 10.02 -4.53
C ASN A 344 16.91 9.67 -5.62
N LEU A 345 16.55 9.86 -6.87
CA LEU A 345 17.38 9.42 -7.98
C LEU A 345 18.22 10.53 -8.59
N THR A 346 17.77 11.78 -8.55
CA THR A 346 18.47 12.86 -9.23
C THR A 346 19.17 13.83 -8.29
N VAL A 347 18.53 14.16 -7.14
CA VAL A 347 19.11 15.12 -6.20
C VAL A 347 20.07 14.42 -5.24
N ALA A 348 19.67 13.28 -4.69
CA ALA A 348 20.53 12.54 -3.77
C ALA A 348 21.73 11.91 -4.46
N ARG A 349 21.65 11.70 -5.78
CA ARG A 349 22.74 11.13 -6.58
C ARG A 349 23.06 12.08 -7.72
N THR A 350 23.97 12.98 -7.48
CA THR A 350 24.34 13.99 -8.46
C THR A 350 25.00 13.40 -9.71
N ASP A 351 25.45 12.13 -9.63
CA ASP A 351 26.09 11.46 -10.74
C ASP A 351 25.21 10.43 -11.44
N SER A 352 23.91 10.50 -11.25
CA SER A 352 22.98 9.56 -11.89
C SER A 352 23.00 9.69 -13.41
N THR A 353 23.12 8.56 -14.10
CA THR A 353 23.06 8.46 -15.55
C THR A 353 22.11 7.34 -15.93
N VAL A 354 21.73 7.31 -17.22
CA VAL A 354 20.88 6.23 -17.73
C VAL A 354 21.59 4.88 -17.59
N ARG A 355 22.90 4.83 -17.83
CA ARG A 355 23.64 3.58 -17.69
C ARG A 355 23.58 3.03 -16.27
N LYS A 356 23.79 3.90 -15.26
CA LYS A 356 23.68 3.50 -13.86
C LYS A 356 22.28 3.09 -13.50
N LEU A 357 21.30 3.80 -14.03
CA LEU A 357 19.89 3.51 -13.75
C LEU A 357 19.48 2.16 -14.35
N LEU A 358 19.95 1.83 -15.57
CA LEU A 358 19.68 0.53 -16.16
C LEU A 358 20.20 -0.60 -15.28
N ASP A 359 21.41 -0.43 -14.75
CA ASP A 359 21.99 -1.41 -13.83
C ASP A 359 21.12 -1.60 -12.60
N GLN A 360 20.67 -0.48 -12.03
CA GLN A 360 19.84 -0.49 -10.83
C GLN A 360 18.48 -1.12 -11.10
N LEU A 361 17.90 -0.85 -12.27
CA LEU A 361 16.55 -1.32 -12.61
C LEU A 361 16.53 -2.72 -13.20
N ALA A 362 17.68 -3.35 -13.36
CA ALA A 362 17.73 -4.68 -13.95
C ALA A 362 16.91 -5.68 -13.14
N LEU A 363 17.03 -5.63 -11.81
CA LEU A 363 16.20 -6.45 -10.93
C LEU A 363 16.16 -5.75 -9.57
N GLY A 364 14.97 -5.70 -8.97
CA GLY A 364 14.79 -5.07 -7.67
C GLY A 364 14.12 -3.71 -7.72
N GLY A 365 14.16 -3.06 -8.87
CA GLY A 365 13.57 -1.74 -8.99
C GLY A 365 14.25 -0.75 -8.06
N ARG A 366 13.45 -0.02 -7.30
CA ARG A 366 13.96 0.98 -6.36
C ARG A 366 14.07 0.44 -4.94
N TYR A 367 13.89 -0.84 -4.72
CA TYR A 367 13.88 -1.43 -3.39
C TYR A 367 15.15 -2.24 -3.15
N VAL A 368 15.54 -2.32 -1.89
CA VAL A 368 16.69 -3.11 -1.46
C VAL A 368 16.45 -4.57 -1.82
N THR A 369 17.48 -5.25 -2.30
CA THR A 369 17.41 -6.67 -2.66
C THR A 369 18.34 -7.46 -1.76
N LEU A 370 17.77 -8.46 -1.08
CA LEU A 370 18.54 -9.39 -0.25
C LEU A 370 18.67 -10.71 -0.99
N VAL A 371 19.89 -11.20 -1.09
CA VAL A 371 20.19 -12.48 -1.76
C VAL A 371 20.98 -13.32 -0.77
N GLY A 372 20.46 -14.49 -0.39
CA GLY A 372 21.20 -15.31 0.55
C GLY A 372 20.43 -16.55 0.99
N ASP A 373 21.06 -17.27 1.92
CA ASP A 373 20.40 -18.41 2.56
C ASP A 373 19.44 -17.90 3.63
N PRO A 374 18.65 -18.79 4.26
CA PRO A 374 17.66 -18.31 5.24
C PRO A 374 18.26 -17.53 6.42
N ARG A 375 19.45 -17.94 6.88
CA ARG A 375 20.06 -17.24 8.01
C ARG A 375 20.54 -15.85 7.60
N GLN A 376 21.15 -15.73 6.43
CA GLN A 376 21.62 -14.43 5.93
C GLN A 376 20.43 -13.48 5.75
N VAL A 377 19.35 -13.97 5.14
CA VAL A 377 18.18 -13.13 4.92
C VAL A 377 17.58 -12.70 6.26
N ALA A 378 17.44 -13.64 7.20
CA ALA A 378 16.90 -13.30 8.51
C ALA A 378 17.79 -12.29 9.24
N ASP A 379 19.11 -12.46 9.16
CA ASP A 379 20.05 -11.48 9.74
C ASP A 379 19.80 -10.09 9.18
N ASP A 380 19.67 -9.99 7.85
CA ASP A 380 19.48 -8.69 7.21
C ASP A 380 18.12 -8.09 7.58
N LEU A 381 17.06 -8.89 7.59
CA LEU A 381 15.74 -8.36 7.96
C LEU A 381 15.74 -7.84 9.40
N GLU A 382 16.31 -8.62 10.32
CA GLU A 382 16.40 -8.17 11.72
C GLU A 382 17.28 -6.94 11.85
N GLY A 383 18.37 -6.89 11.07
CA GLY A 383 19.27 -5.74 11.09
C GLY A 383 18.58 -4.47 10.62
N TRP A 384 17.79 -4.55 9.57
CA TRP A 384 17.03 -3.38 9.10
C TRP A 384 16.06 -2.89 10.16
N ILE A 385 15.34 -3.81 10.82
CA ILE A 385 14.40 -3.42 11.89
C ILE A 385 15.16 -2.74 13.04
N ALA A 386 16.25 -3.35 13.49
CA ALA A 386 17.00 -2.83 14.64
C ALA A 386 17.63 -1.48 14.35
N ASP A 387 18.19 -1.31 13.15
CA ASP A 387 18.94 -0.10 12.83
C ASP A 387 18.05 1.09 12.45
N THR A 388 16.82 0.86 12.02
CA THR A 388 15.99 1.91 11.45
C THR A 388 14.73 2.24 12.25
N GLY A 389 14.25 1.31 13.05
CA GLY A 389 12.97 1.49 13.74
C GLY A 389 11.76 1.15 12.89
N LEU A 390 11.97 0.53 11.72
CA LEU A 390 10.88 0.02 10.90
C LEU A 390 10.07 -1.02 11.67
N ASP A 391 8.82 -1.18 11.29
CA ASP A 391 7.94 -2.19 11.88
C ASP A 391 7.82 -3.44 11.01
N GLY A 392 8.08 -3.32 9.71
CA GLY A 392 7.95 -4.48 8.84
C GLY A 392 8.32 -4.17 7.41
N PHE A 393 7.94 -5.12 6.55
CA PHE A 393 8.33 -5.06 5.14
C PHE A 393 7.14 -5.35 4.24
N ASN A 394 7.16 -4.71 3.06
CA ASN A 394 6.30 -5.08 1.94
C ASN A 394 7.18 -5.85 0.97
N LEU A 395 6.96 -7.15 0.89
CA LEU A 395 7.79 -8.08 0.11
C LEU A 395 7.31 -8.10 -1.33
N THR A 396 8.15 -7.65 -2.25
CA THR A 396 7.81 -7.67 -3.67
C THR A 396 7.79 -9.10 -4.20
N ARG A 397 7.15 -9.28 -5.35
CA ARG A 397 7.26 -10.54 -6.07
C ARG A 397 8.37 -10.43 -7.10
N THR A 398 9.16 -11.50 -7.22
CA THR A 398 10.02 -11.70 -8.37
C THR A 398 9.31 -12.71 -9.26
N VAL A 399 9.75 -13.97 -9.33
CA VAL A 399 8.99 -14.99 -10.06
C VAL A 399 7.82 -15.44 -9.18
N GLU A 400 6.60 -15.31 -9.69
CA GLU A 400 5.39 -15.54 -8.88
C GLU A 400 4.74 -16.86 -9.25
N PRO A 401 4.28 -17.69 -8.30
CA PRO A 401 4.30 -17.46 -6.84
C PRO A 401 5.56 -17.96 -6.14
N GLU A 402 6.52 -18.43 -6.90
CA GLU A 402 7.73 -19.09 -6.38
C GLU A 402 8.43 -18.24 -5.32
N SER A 403 8.55 -16.93 -5.55
CA SER A 403 9.29 -16.09 -4.62
C SER A 403 8.60 -16.01 -3.26
N TYR A 404 7.27 -15.93 -3.24
CA TYR A 404 6.57 -15.97 -1.96
C TYR A 404 6.68 -17.33 -1.29
N ALA A 405 6.55 -18.41 -2.07
CA ALA A 405 6.65 -19.75 -1.51
C ALA A 405 8.04 -19.99 -0.92
N ASP A 406 9.08 -19.55 -1.62
CA ASP A 406 10.46 -19.71 -1.11
C ASP A 406 10.64 -18.96 0.20
N PHE A 407 10.13 -17.73 0.29
CA PHE A 407 10.21 -16.96 1.53
C PHE A 407 9.48 -17.66 2.66
N ILE A 408 8.28 -18.14 2.39
CA ILE A 408 7.47 -18.82 3.40
C ILE A 408 8.13 -20.11 3.87
N ASP A 409 8.68 -20.88 2.95
CA ASP A 409 9.26 -22.18 3.30
C ASP A 409 10.62 -22.06 3.95
N LEU A 410 11.41 -21.02 3.62
CA LEU A 410 12.80 -20.92 4.06
C LEU A 410 13.03 -19.83 5.12
N VAL A 411 12.44 -18.64 4.94
CA VAL A 411 12.73 -17.52 5.84
C VAL A 411 11.80 -17.48 7.03
N VAL A 412 10.51 -17.73 6.82
CA VAL A 412 9.54 -17.67 7.93
C VAL A 412 9.93 -18.61 9.07
N PRO A 413 10.27 -19.89 8.80
CA PRO A 413 10.65 -20.75 9.93
C PRO A 413 11.90 -20.26 10.66
N GLU A 414 12.87 -19.67 9.95
CA GLU A 414 14.05 -19.13 10.60
C GLU A 414 13.69 -17.96 11.51
N LEU A 415 12.84 -17.06 11.04
CA LEU A 415 12.40 -15.93 11.85
C LEU A 415 11.61 -16.39 13.06
N GLN A 416 10.76 -17.39 12.88
CA GLN A 416 9.98 -17.95 13.99
C GLN A 416 10.89 -18.58 15.03
N ALA A 417 11.90 -19.33 14.60
CA ALA A 417 12.84 -19.96 15.53
C ALA A 417 13.61 -18.89 16.34
N ARG A 418 13.85 -17.72 15.76
CA ARG A 418 14.52 -16.63 16.46
C ARG A 418 13.59 -15.82 17.37
N GLY A 419 12.29 -16.05 17.28
CA GLY A 419 11.31 -15.25 18.02
C GLY A 419 10.99 -13.91 17.40
N SER A 420 11.34 -13.71 16.13
CA SER A 420 11.13 -12.44 15.43
C SER A 420 9.84 -12.40 14.64
N TYR A 421 9.14 -13.51 14.52
CA TYR A 421 7.95 -13.59 13.68
C TYR A 421 6.94 -14.48 14.37
N LYS A 422 5.67 -14.13 14.23
CA LYS A 422 4.59 -14.88 14.90
C LYS A 422 4.52 -16.33 14.44
N THR A 423 4.05 -17.18 15.32
CA THR A 423 3.79 -18.59 15.00
C THR A 423 2.30 -18.88 14.83
N ALA A 424 1.46 -17.89 15.12
CA ALA A 424 0.01 -17.98 14.95
C ALA A 424 -0.53 -16.57 14.85
N TYR A 425 -1.66 -16.45 14.16
CA TYR A 425 -2.32 -15.15 14.09
C TYR A 425 -2.99 -14.82 15.43
N ALA A 426 -2.92 -13.53 15.81
CA ALA A 426 -3.76 -13.02 16.88
C ALA A 426 -5.22 -12.93 16.37
N PRO A 427 -6.20 -13.02 17.26
CA PRO A 427 -7.60 -12.86 16.84
C PRO A 427 -7.92 -11.41 16.53
N GLY A 428 -9.06 -11.20 15.86
CA GLY A 428 -9.60 -9.87 15.67
C GLY A 428 -9.42 -9.32 14.27
N THR A 429 -9.74 -8.05 14.14
CA THR A 429 -9.68 -7.33 12.87
C THR A 429 -8.24 -7.08 12.44
N LEU A 430 -8.06 -6.60 11.22
CA LEU A 430 -6.73 -6.21 10.75
C LEU A 430 -6.13 -5.14 11.68
N ARG A 431 -6.92 -4.11 12.05
CA ARG A 431 -6.39 -3.07 12.93
C ARG A 431 -5.97 -3.65 14.28
N GLU A 432 -6.75 -4.59 14.82
CA GLU A 432 -6.38 -5.23 16.08
C GLU A 432 -5.09 -6.03 15.93
N LYS A 433 -4.92 -6.73 14.82
CA LYS A 433 -3.68 -7.48 14.60
C LYS A 433 -2.47 -6.57 14.49
N LEU A 434 -2.65 -5.37 13.92
CA LEU A 434 -1.55 -4.42 13.75
C LEU A 434 -1.24 -3.63 15.02
N PHE A 435 -2.25 -3.32 15.83
CA PHE A 435 -2.08 -2.36 16.93
C PHE A 435 -2.46 -2.91 18.30
N GLY A 436 -3.09 -4.07 18.38
CA GLY A 436 -3.41 -4.71 19.65
C GLY A 436 -4.88 -4.99 19.82
N GLY A 437 -5.17 -6.03 20.62
CA GLY A 437 -6.54 -6.45 20.85
C GLY A 437 -7.40 -5.37 21.47
N GLY A 438 -8.65 -5.30 21.05
CA GLY A 438 -9.58 -4.27 21.47
C GLY A 438 -9.51 -2.98 20.69
N ARG A 439 -8.57 -2.85 19.75
CA ARG A 439 -8.36 -1.63 18.98
C ARG A 439 -8.86 -1.79 17.55
N ALA A 440 -10.14 -2.16 17.42
CA ALA A 440 -10.74 -2.37 16.09
C ALA A 440 -10.99 -1.05 15.35
N ARG A 441 -11.14 0.05 16.09
CA ARG A 441 -11.49 1.37 15.55
C ARG A 441 -10.28 2.27 15.49
N LEU A 442 -10.36 3.35 14.74
CA LEU A 442 -9.33 4.41 14.76
C LEU A 442 -9.06 4.86 16.19
N GLN A 443 -7.80 5.17 16.49
CA GLN A 443 -7.43 5.67 17.81
C GLN A 443 -8.10 7.00 18.09
N ALA A 444 -8.31 7.30 19.37
CA ALA A 444 -9.01 8.53 19.77
C ALA A 444 -8.33 9.79 19.23
N GLU A 445 -7.02 9.74 19.10
CA GLU A 445 -6.23 10.89 18.63
C GLU A 445 -6.20 11.04 17.12
N HIS A 446 -6.73 10.07 16.38
CA HIS A 446 -6.75 10.15 14.92
C HIS A 446 -7.79 11.16 14.45
N ALA A 447 -7.49 11.87 13.36
CA ALA A 447 -8.36 12.91 12.83
C ALA A 447 -9.78 12.40 12.57
N GLY A 448 -9.92 11.15 12.11
CA GLY A 448 -11.25 10.60 11.81
C GLY A 448 -12.09 10.35 13.04
N ALA A 449 -11.46 10.12 14.20
CA ALA A 449 -12.21 9.84 15.42
C ALA A 449 -13.00 11.05 15.90
N ALA A 450 -12.60 12.25 15.49
CA ALA A 450 -13.30 13.47 15.89
C ALA A 450 -14.72 13.55 15.33
N PHE A 451 -15.03 12.75 14.33
CA PHE A 451 -16.34 12.79 13.69
C PHE A 451 -17.36 11.83 14.30
N ARG A 452 -16.98 11.08 15.32
CA ARG A 452 -17.88 10.16 16.00
C ARG A 452 -18.97 10.94 16.74
N GLN A 453 -20.16 10.33 16.80
CA GLN A 453 -21.24 10.94 17.57
C GLN A 453 -20.93 10.89 19.06
N PRO A 454 -21.37 11.88 19.83
CA PRO A 454 -21.15 11.85 21.29
C PRO A 454 -21.81 10.64 21.94
N PRO A 455 -21.28 10.15 23.05
CA PRO A 455 -21.94 9.08 23.79
C PRO A 455 -23.37 9.46 24.20
N ALA A 456 -24.24 8.47 24.27
CA ALA A 456 -25.65 8.69 24.55
C ALA A 456 -25.90 9.45 25.86
N ALA A 457 -25.04 9.25 26.87
CA ALA A 457 -25.19 9.94 28.15
C ALA A 457 -25.06 11.46 28.03
N HIS A 458 -24.27 11.93 27.07
CA HIS A 458 -24.11 13.37 26.86
C HIS A 458 -25.27 13.97 26.07
N GLN A 459 -26.02 13.15 25.33
CA GLN A 459 -27.14 13.62 24.54
C GLN A 459 -28.35 13.97 25.40
N ARG A 460 -28.39 13.43 26.63
CA ARG A 460 -29.54 13.69 27.52
C ARG A 460 -29.43 15.01 28.26
N GLN A 461 -28.30 15.68 28.20
CA GLN A 461 -28.08 16.93 28.90
C GLN A 461 -28.12 18.16 27.99
N ALA A 462 -28.24 17.96 26.69
CA ALA A 462 -28.37 19.04 25.72
C ALA A 462 -29.82 19.16 25.28
#